data_ed0c3f257ba2ecf45d4a0a0174861bdf
#
_entry.id   ed0c3f257ba2ecf45d4a0a0174861bdf
#
_cell.length_a   1.000
_cell.length_b   1.000
_cell.length_c   1.000
_cell.angle_alpha   90.00
_cell.angle_beta   90.00
_cell.angle_gamma   90.00
#
_symmetry.space_group_name_H-M   'P 1'
#
loop_
_entity.id
_entity.type
_entity.pdbx_description
1 polymer ?
#
loop_
_entity_poly.entity_id
_entity_poly.type
_entity_poly.pdbx_seq_one_letter_code
_entity_poly.pdbx_strand_id
1 'polypeptide(L)'
;DLARRLTLGEDDTELALRRLERHGLAAQSSARPGRWVAAPPGVALGALLTQQRHELEKAELAAALLAEEYRAAAAEPAVHDLVEVVIGAGAVAQRFLQLQLGATDEVCALVTGSPSVVSGMENDAEEQAAGRGVRYRVVVERSVLDLPDGMTELSAALGRGEEVRVVDRVPTKLVVADGALALVPLTTHTAEPAALVVHASGLLQLLSGLFESVWRDALPLRFGAAGVTEQDPDGPDAADLEVLSLLLAGLTDASVAKQLDLGLRTVQRRVARLMELTGATTRLQLGWHAYERGWVTRDRP
;
A
#
# COMPACT_ATOMS: atom_id res chain seq x y z
N ASP A 1 -49.94 -17.13 -15.97
CA ASP A 1 -49.39 -18.13 -15.04
C ASP A 1 -48.11 -17.63 -14.33
N LEU A 2 -47.13 -17.10 -15.08
CA LEU A 2 -45.90 -16.55 -14.51
C LEU A 2 -46.17 -15.30 -13.64
N ALA A 3 -47.02 -14.38 -14.10
CA ALA A 3 -47.43 -13.19 -13.37
C ALA A 3 -48.01 -13.52 -11.97
N ARG A 4 -48.89 -14.52 -11.89
CA ARG A 4 -49.45 -14.99 -10.61
C ARG A 4 -48.40 -15.59 -9.70
N ARG A 5 -47.46 -16.38 -10.23
CA ARG A 5 -46.37 -17.00 -9.44
C ARG A 5 -45.38 -15.96 -8.87
N LEU A 6 -45.18 -14.85 -9.58
CA LEU A 6 -44.28 -13.77 -9.19
C LEU A 6 -44.98 -12.61 -8.47
N THR A 7 -46.33 -12.70 -8.29
CA THR A 7 -47.15 -11.60 -7.71
C THR A 7 -46.95 -10.26 -8.43
N LEU A 8 -46.75 -10.29 -9.76
CA LEU A 8 -46.58 -9.12 -10.62
C LEU A 8 -47.79 -8.90 -11.49
N GLY A 9 -48.03 -7.67 -11.95
CA GLY A 9 -49.02 -7.36 -12.98
C GLY A 9 -48.71 -8.07 -14.31
N GLU A 10 -49.71 -8.32 -15.12
CA GLU A 10 -49.50 -8.96 -16.44
C GLU A 10 -48.66 -8.10 -17.34
N ASP A 11 -48.90 -6.80 -17.37
CA ASP A 11 -48.14 -5.81 -18.15
C ASP A 11 -46.67 -5.72 -17.70
N ASP A 12 -46.43 -5.70 -16.37
CA ASP A 12 -45.07 -5.68 -15.80
C ASP A 12 -44.30 -6.95 -16.12
N THR A 13 -45.00 -8.09 -16.10
CA THR A 13 -44.44 -9.40 -16.45
C THR A 13 -44.04 -9.44 -17.92
N GLU A 14 -44.89 -8.94 -18.82
CA GLU A 14 -44.59 -8.87 -20.24
C GLU A 14 -43.44 -7.93 -20.52
N LEU A 15 -43.38 -6.77 -19.89
CA LEU A 15 -42.28 -5.80 -20.02
C LEU A 15 -40.94 -6.42 -19.57
N ALA A 16 -40.96 -7.14 -18.43
CA ALA A 16 -39.79 -7.86 -17.93
C ALA A 16 -39.31 -8.96 -18.90
N LEU A 17 -40.23 -9.74 -19.46
CA LEU A 17 -39.91 -10.78 -20.42
C LEU A 17 -39.34 -10.22 -21.73
N ARG A 18 -39.88 -9.12 -22.24
CA ARG A 18 -39.34 -8.40 -23.41
C ARG A 18 -37.95 -7.80 -23.13
N ARG A 19 -37.70 -7.37 -21.88
CA ARG A 19 -36.33 -6.98 -21.46
C ARG A 19 -35.35 -8.14 -21.50
N LEU A 20 -35.73 -9.30 -20.96
CA LEU A 20 -34.93 -10.51 -21.01
C LEU A 20 -34.69 -10.98 -22.46
N GLU A 21 -35.68 -10.85 -23.35
CA GLU A 21 -35.54 -11.17 -24.77
C GLU A 21 -34.51 -10.29 -25.48
N ARG A 22 -34.55 -8.98 -25.22
CA ARG A 22 -33.53 -8.04 -25.77
C ARG A 22 -32.12 -8.38 -25.36
N HIS A 23 -31.92 -8.98 -24.21
CA HIS A 23 -30.64 -9.44 -23.73
C HIS A 23 -30.33 -10.91 -24.08
N GLY A 24 -31.17 -11.54 -24.87
CA GLY A 24 -31.00 -12.95 -25.28
C GLY A 24 -31.15 -13.98 -24.16
N LEU A 25 -31.75 -13.58 -23.02
CA LEU A 25 -31.95 -14.44 -21.85
C LEU A 25 -33.23 -15.25 -21.91
N ALA A 26 -34.22 -14.83 -22.72
CA ALA A 26 -35.48 -15.53 -22.97
C ALA A 26 -35.89 -15.32 -24.44
N ALA A 27 -36.66 -16.21 -24.96
CA ALA A 27 -37.27 -16.08 -26.28
C ALA A 27 -38.72 -16.56 -26.27
N GLN A 28 -39.53 -15.98 -27.14
CA GLN A 28 -40.90 -16.45 -27.34
C GLN A 28 -40.89 -17.75 -28.16
N SER A 29 -41.62 -18.77 -27.73
CA SER A 29 -41.66 -20.06 -28.43
C SER A 29 -42.39 -19.90 -29.77
N SER A 30 -41.68 -20.22 -30.88
CA SER A 30 -42.30 -20.28 -32.23
C SER A 30 -43.36 -21.36 -32.37
N ALA A 31 -43.27 -22.42 -31.55
CA ALA A 31 -44.22 -23.54 -31.59
C ALA A 31 -45.50 -23.30 -30.76
N ARG A 32 -45.52 -22.36 -29.81
CA ARG A 32 -46.66 -22.05 -28.93
C ARG A 32 -46.69 -20.55 -28.64
N PRO A 33 -47.53 -19.77 -29.33
CA PRO A 33 -47.67 -18.35 -29.07
C PRO A 33 -48.02 -18.06 -27.60
N GLY A 34 -47.38 -17.05 -27.03
CA GLY A 34 -47.57 -16.67 -25.61
C GLY A 34 -46.75 -17.48 -24.61
N ARG A 35 -45.93 -18.46 -25.05
CA ARG A 35 -45.04 -19.20 -24.17
C ARG A 35 -43.60 -18.67 -24.32
N TRP A 36 -43.01 -18.37 -23.18
CA TRP A 36 -41.60 -17.94 -23.08
C TRP A 36 -40.73 -19.12 -22.67
N VAL A 37 -39.51 -19.17 -23.24
CA VAL A 37 -38.50 -20.18 -22.95
C VAL A 37 -37.24 -19.46 -22.55
N ALA A 38 -36.63 -19.85 -21.43
CA ALA A 38 -35.33 -19.32 -21.02
C ALA A 38 -34.24 -19.83 -21.97
N ALA A 39 -33.32 -18.98 -22.33
CA ALA A 39 -32.15 -19.38 -23.10
C ALA A 39 -31.21 -20.24 -22.22
N PRO A 40 -30.45 -21.17 -22.80
CA PRO A 40 -29.47 -21.94 -22.06
C PRO A 40 -28.45 -21.00 -21.37
N PRO A 41 -28.24 -21.15 -20.06
CA PRO A 41 -27.43 -20.18 -19.30
C PRO A 41 -26.03 -19.93 -19.85
N GLY A 42 -25.35 -20.98 -20.30
CA GLY A 42 -24.00 -20.87 -20.89
C GLY A 42 -23.96 -20.02 -22.16
N VAL A 43 -24.99 -20.09 -23.00
CA VAL A 43 -25.08 -19.31 -24.25
C VAL A 43 -25.46 -17.87 -23.94
N ALA A 44 -26.49 -17.66 -23.13
CA ALA A 44 -27.00 -16.36 -22.80
C ALA A 44 -26.00 -15.52 -21.99
N LEU A 45 -25.39 -16.10 -20.96
CA LEU A 45 -24.37 -15.42 -20.16
C LEU A 45 -23.08 -15.20 -20.94
N GLY A 46 -22.70 -16.14 -21.80
CA GLY A 46 -21.54 -15.97 -22.71
C GLY A 46 -21.72 -14.78 -23.65
N ALA A 47 -22.91 -14.62 -24.24
CA ALA A 47 -23.22 -13.48 -25.11
C ALA A 47 -23.18 -12.15 -24.35
N LEU A 48 -23.76 -12.10 -23.15
CA LEU A 48 -23.75 -10.91 -22.29
C LEU A 48 -22.33 -10.52 -21.86
N LEU A 49 -21.50 -11.49 -21.46
CA LEU A 49 -20.11 -11.24 -21.09
C LEU A 49 -19.29 -10.73 -22.29
N THR A 50 -19.53 -11.27 -23.49
CA THR A 50 -18.87 -10.78 -24.70
C THR A 50 -19.29 -9.36 -25.04
N GLN A 51 -20.58 -9.05 -24.92
CA GLN A 51 -21.07 -7.69 -25.12
C GLN A 51 -20.49 -6.71 -24.11
N GLN A 52 -20.47 -7.07 -22.83
CA GLN A 52 -19.87 -6.23 -21.76
C GLN A 52 -18.38 -5.97 -22.01
N ARG A 53 -17.62 -6.98 -22.42
CA ARG A 53 -16.20 -6.79 -22.78
C ARG A 53 -16.03 -5.82 -23.93
N HIS A 54 -16.86 -5.94 -24.97
CA HIS A 54 -16.80 -5.04 -26.09
C HIS A 54 -17.19 -3.59 -25.76
N GLU A 55 -18.16 -3.40 -24.87
CA GLU A 55 -18.53 -2.09 -24.35
C GLU A 55 -17.38 -1.48 -23.51
N LEU A 56 -16.70 -2.31 -22.70
CA LEU A 56 -15.53 -1.90 -21.94
C LEU A 56 -14.36 -1.49 -22.85
N GLU A 57 -14.03 -2.32 -23.87
CA GLU A 57 -12.99 -2.01 -24.85
C GLU A 57 -13.27 -0.67 -25.57
N LYS A 58 -14.54 -0.40 -25.93
CA LYS A 58 -14.93 0.89 -26.52
C LYS A 58 -14.75 2.05 -25.55
N ALA A 59 -15.10 1.84 -24.28
CA ALA A 59 -14.93 2.86 -23.24
C ALA A 59 -13.44 3.15 -22.98
N GLU A 60 -12.60 2.13 -22.98
CA GLU A 60 -11.14 2.26 -22.85
C GLU A 60 -10.54 3.03 -24.04
N LEU A 61 -10.97 2.71 -25.27
CA LEU A 61 -10.52 3.44 -26.45
C LEU A 61 -10.97 4.91 -26.42
N ALA A 62 -12.21 5.17 -26.04
CA ALA A 62 -12.72 6.52 -25.91
C ALA A 62 -11.97 7.31 -24.83
N ALA A 63 -11.67 6.69 -23.69
CA ALA A 63 -10.87 7.30 -22.62
C ALA A 63 -9.44 7.62 -23.09
N ALA A 64 -8.81 6.73 -23.87
CA ALA A 64 -7.49 6.95 -24.44
C ALA A 64 -7.48 8.14 -25.42
N LEU A 65 -8.50 8.25 -26.29
CA LEU A 65 -8.64 9.39 -27.21
C LEU A 65 -8.85 10.71 -26.47
N LEU A 66 -9.72 10.72 -25.46
CA LEU A 66 -9.95 11.90 -24.62
C LEU A 66 -8.68 12.31 -23.86
N ALA A 67 -7.90 11.34 -23.37
CA ALA A 67 -6.62 11.62 -22.73
C ALA A 67 -5.59 12.21 -23.70
N GLU A 68 -5.61 11.79 -24.98
CA GLU A 68 -4.76 12.35 -26.03
C GLU A 68 -5.19 13.78 -26.39
N GLU A 69 -6.50 14.00 -26.56
CA GLU A 69 -7.06 15.33 -26.79
C GLU A 69 -6.76 16.29 -25.64
N TYR A 70 -6.91 15.81 -24.38
CA TYR A 70 -6.57 16.58 -23.19
C TYR A 70 -5.09 16.95 -23.16
N ARG A 71 -4.19 16.00 -23.46
CA ARG A 71 -2.75 16.25 -23.54
C ARG A 71 -2.38 17.21 -24.68
N ALA A 72 -3.03 17.10 -25.83
CA ALA A 72 -2.83 17.98 -26.97
C ALA A 72 -3.35 19.41 -26.71
N ALA A 73 -4.48 19.54 -26.00
CA ALA A 73 -5.03 20.82 -25.58
C ALA A 73 -4.21 21.50 -24.47
N ALA A 74 -3.55 20.68 -23.62
CA ALA A 74 -2.67 21.12 -22.54
C ALA A 74 -1.25 21.46 -23.01
N ALA A 75 -1.08 22.02 -24.21
CA ALA A 75 0.22 22.35 -24.80
C ALA A 75 1.10 23.30 -23.96
N GLU A 76 0.53 23.99 -22.97
CA GLU A 76 1.17 24.58 -21.79
C GLU A 76 0.20 24.45 -20.61
N PRO A 77 0.40 23.52 -19.66
CA PRO A 77 -0.41 23.49 -18.44
C PRO A 77 -0.25 24.83 -17.73
N ALA A 78 -1.35 25.53 -17.56
CA ALA A 78 -1.32 26.76 -16.79
C ALA A 78 -0.84 26.40 -15.36
N VAL A 79 -0.06 27.27 -14.71
CA VAL A 79 0.56 26.99 -13.40
C VAL A 79 -0.49 26.51 -12.37
N HIS A 80 -1.74 26.93 -12.48
CA HIS A 80 -2.84 26.48 -11.62
C HIS A 80 -3.34 25.06 -11.92
N ASP A 81 -3.02 24.47 -13.09
CA ASP A 81 -3.37 23.09 -13.42
C ASP A 81 -2.37 22.07 -12.83
N LEU A 82 -1.22 22.58 -12.33
CA LEU A 82 -0.20 21.74 -11.69
C LEU A 82 -0.57 21.32 -10.27
N VAL A 83 -1.57 21.97 -9.67
CA VAL A 83 -1.98 21.75 -8.28
C VAL A 83 -3.50 21.88 -8.18
N GLU A 84 -4.15 20.82 -7.68
CA GLU A 84 -5.59 20.76 -7.46
C GLU A 84 -5.87 20.64 -5.96
N VAL A 85 -6.81 21.41 -5.43
CA VAL A 85 -7.29 21.28 -4.05
C VAL A 85 -8.57 20.47 -4.05
N VAL A 86 -8.56 19.34 -3.37
CA VAL A 86 -9.72 18.44 -3.20
C VAL A 86 -10.27 18.59 -1.80
N ILE A 87 -11.56 18.89 -1.67
CA ILE A 87 -12.23 19.14 -0.39
C ILE A 87 -13.31 18.07 -0.16
N GLY A 88 -13.40 17.56 1.06
CA GLY A 88 -14.36 16.56 1.48
C GLY A 88 -13.80 15.13 1.50
N ALA A 89 -14.14 14.37 2.55
CA ALA A 89 -13.62 13.02 2.77
C ALA A 89 -13.84 12.08 1.58
N GLY A 90 -15.06 12.10 1.00
CA GLY A 90 -15.40 11.25 -0.15
C GLY A 90 -14.59 11.59 -1.40
N ALA A 91 -14.38 12.90 -1.67
CA ALA A 91 -13.59 13.34 -2.82
C ALA A 91 -12.11 12.99 -2.65
N VAL A 92 -11.55 13.16 -1.45
CA VAL A 92 -10.17 12.77 -1.12
C VAL A 92 -9.98 11.26 -1.25
N ALA A 93 -10.92 10.46 -0.72
CA ALA A 93 -10.89 9.00 -0.85
C ALA A 93 -10.95 8.56 -2.32
N GLN A 94 -11.83 9.16 -3.12
CA GLN A 94 -11.94 8.86 -4.54
C GLN A 94 -10.66 9.22 -5.31
N ARG A 95 -10.02 10.36 -4.98
CA ARG A 95 -8.78 10.76 -5.64
C ARG A 95 -7.61 9.84 -5.25
N PHE A 96 -7.55 9.40 -3.99
CA PHE A 96 -6.60 8.41 -3.52
C PHE A 96 -6.77 7.06 -4.24
N LEU A 97 -8.01 6.59 -4.39
CA LEU A 97 -8.35 5.40 -5.16
C LEU A 97 -7.90 5.52 -6.62
N GLN A 98 -8.23 6.62 -7.28
CA GLN A 98 -7.86 6.88 -8.69
C GLN A 98 -6.33 6.89 -8.88
N LEU A 99 -5.58 7.48 -7.95
CA LEU A 99 -4.12 7.49 -7.97
C LEU A 99 -3.55 6.07 -7.95
N GLN A 100 -4.02 5.21 -7.06
CA GLN A 100 -3.54 3.83 -6.94
C GLN A 100 -3.95 2.97 -8.14
N LEU A 101 -5.20 3.10 -8.60
CA LEU A 101 -5.67 2.36 -9.78
C LEU A 101 -4.98 2.79 -11.08
N GLY A 102 -4.58 4.07 -11.16
CA GLY A 102 -3.83 4.60 -12.30
C GLY A 102 -2.34 4.30 -12.29
N ALA A 103 -1.78 3.86 -11.16
CA ALA A 103 -0.38 3.51 -11.06
C ALA A 103 -0.01 2.29 -11.94
N THR A 104 1.13 2.38 -12.61
CA THR A 104 1.66 1.35 -13.52
C THR A 104 2.98 0.76 -13.06
N ASP A 105 3.83 1.53 -12.37
CA ASP A 105 5.17 1.13 -11.96
C ASP A 105 5.31 1.04 -10.45
N GLU A 106 5.08 2.15 -9.75
CA GLU A 106 5.26 2.18 -8.29
C GLU A 106 4.34 3.18 -7.57
N VAL A 107 4.01 2.84 -6.33
CA VAL A 107 3.38 3.74 -5.37
C VAL A 107 4.29 3.90 -4.16
N CYS A 108 4.65 5.13 -3.84
CA CYS A 108 5.45 5.51 -2.68
C CYS A 108 4.57 6.19 -1.64
N ALA A 109 4.58 5.73 -0.39
CA ALA A 109 3.72 6.29 0.66
C ALA A 109 4.49 6.61 1.95
N LEU A 110 4.19 7.76 2.54
CA LEU A 110 4.56 8.14 3.91
C LEU A 110 3.30 8.08 4.78
N VAL A 111 3.30 7.23 5.80
CA VAL A 111 2.14 6.93 6.65
C VAL A 111 2.44 7.35 8.09
N THR A 112 1.58 8.19 8.66
CA THR A 112 1.64 8.60 10.07
C THR A 112 0.59 7.85 10.89
N GLY A 113 0.78 7.75 12.21
CA GLY A 113 -0.20 7.17 13.15
C GLY A 113 -1.51 7.95 13.30
N SER A 114 -1.65 9.11 12.66
CA SER A 114 -2.88 9.90 12.69
C SER A 114 -3.99 9.27 11.85
N PRO A 115 -5.28 9.52 12.19
CA PRO A 115 -6.40 8.98 11.41
C PRO A 115 -6.27 9.26 9.91
N SER A 116 -6.65 8.30 9.09
CA SER A 116 -6.68 8.41 7.64
C SER A 116 -8.13 8.53 7.15
N VAL A 117 -8.33 9.16 5.99
CA VAL A 117 -9.64 9.20 5.31
C VAL A 117 -9.99 7.82 4.75
N VAL A 118 -8.97 7.04 4.40
CA VAL A 118 -9.09 5.64 3.96
C VAL A 118 -8.25 4.78 4.89
N SER A 119 -8.83 3.74 5.47
CA SER A 119 -8.12 2.76 6.27
C SER A 119 -7.35 1.78 5.36
N GLY A 120 -6.21 1.28 5.82
CA GLY A 120 -5.44 0.29 5.05
C GLY A 120 -6.22 -1.01 4.82
N MET A 121 -7.08 -1.41 5.77
CA MET A 121 -7.93 -2.61 5.65
C MET A 121 -9.06 -2.50 4.61
N GLU A 122 -9.45 -1.27 4.25
CA GLU A 122 -10.52 -1.00 3.27
C GLU A 122 -9.97 -0.58 1.90
N ASN A 123 -8.66 -0.77 1.67
CA ASN A 123 -7.98 -0.30 0.47
C ASN A 123 -7.88 -1.39 -0.62
N ASP A 124 -9.02 -1.80 -1.17
CA ASP A 124 -9.08 -2.79 -2.28
C ASP A 124 -8.25 -2.36 -3.51
N ALA A 125 -8.02 -1.07 -3.70
CA ALA A 125 -7.22 -0.56 -4.82
C ALA A 125 -5.75 -0.91 -4.70
N GLU A 126 -5.21 -0.96 -3.49
CA GLU A 126 -3.85 -1.38 -3.20
C GLU A 126 -3.64 -2.86 -3.60
N GLU A 127 -4.59 -3.73 -3.20
CA GLU A 127 -4.56 -5.13 -3.57
C GLU A 127 -4.64 -5.32 -5.09
N GLN A 128 -5.54 -4.57 -5.76
CA GLN A 128 -5.68 -4.61 -7.22
C GLN A 128 -4.42 -4.10 -7.93
N ALA A 129 -3.80 -3.02 -7.46
CA ALA A 129 -2.59 -2.47 -8.03
C ALA A 129 -1.39 -3.41 -7.83
N ALA A 130 -1.20 -3.95 -6.62
CA ALA A 130 -0.18 -4.96 -6.33
C ALA A 130 -0.38 -6.21 -7.19
N GLY A 131 -1.62 -6.66 -7.41
CA GLY A 131 -1.97 -7.78 -8.29
C GLY A 131 -1.60 -7.53 -9.78
N ARG A 132 -1.49 -6.27 -10.21
CA ARG A 132 -0.97 -5.89 -11.55
C ARG A 132 0.55 -5.81 -11.61
N GLY A 133 1.26 -5.99 -10.50
CA GLY A 133 2.71 -5.91 -10.42
C GLY A 133 3.24 -4.51 -10.07
N VAL A 134 2.38 -3.58 -9.65
CA VAL A 134 2.79 -2.27 -9.14
C VAL A 134 3.55 -2.46 -7.82
N ARG A 135 4.74 -1.88 -7.71
CA ARG A 135 5.55 -1.94 -6.50
C ARG A 135 5.06 -0.94 -5.47
N TYR A 136 4.95 -1.36 -4.22
CA TYR A 136 4.63 -0.49 -3.11
C TYR A 136 5.86 -0.29 -2.22
N ARG A 137 6.23 0.97 -1.98
CA ARG A 137 7.29 1.40 -1.07
C ARG A 137 6.66 2.26 0.01
N VAL A 138 6.54 1.73 1.20
CA VAL A 138 5.79 2.37 2.30
C VAL A 138 6.73 2.67 3.46
N VAL A 139 6.78 3.91 3.92
CA VAL A 139 7.41 4.27 5.18
C VAL A 139 6.33 4.59 6.20
N VAL A 140 6.35 3.88 7.31
CA VAL A 140 5.43 4.09 8.42
C VAL A 140 6.13 4.76 9.59
N GLU A 141 5.42 5.66 10.25
CA GLU A 141 5.86 6.20 11.53
C GLU A 141 5.78 5.12 12.60
N ARG A 142 6.75 5.08 13.52
CA ARG A 142 6.80 4.06 14.59
C ARG A 142 5.52 3.98 15.40
N SER A 143 4.82 5.08 15.60
CA SER A 143 3.53 5.14 16.28
C SER A 143 2.44 4.27 15.63
N VAL A 144 2.57 3.91 14.34
CA VAL A 144 1.65 2.99 13.64
C VAL A 144 1.75 1.57 14.22
N LEU A 145 2.94 1.16 14.68
CA LEU A 145 3.15 -0.17 15.29
C LEU A 145 2.36 -0.34 16.60
N ASP A 146 2.08 0.75 17.30
CA ASP A 146 1.35 0.76 18.56
C ASP A 146 -0.19 0.80 18.38
N LEU A 147 -0.67 0.97 17.13
CA LEU A 147 -2.10 0.95 16.83
C LEU A 147 -2.68 -0.47 16.91
N PRO A 148 -3.93 -0.65 17.35
CA PRO A 148 -4.55 -1.97 17.51
C PRO A 148 -4.48 -2.84 16.25
N ASP A 149 -4.69 -2.24 15.09
CA ASP A 149 -4.69 -2.93 13.79
C ASP A 149 -3.38 -2.74 13.01
N GLY A 150 -2.46 -1.89 13.49
CA GLY A 150 -1.24 -1.50 12.78
C GLY A 150 -0.36 -2.69 12.42
N MET A 151 -0.11 -3.61 13.35
CA MET A 151 0.68 -4.81 13.09
C MET A 151 0.00 -5.77 12.11
N THR A 152 -1.33 -5.84 12.13
CA THR A 152 -2.11 -6.67 11.20
C THR A 152 -2.04 -6.11 9.79
N GLU A 153 -2.22 -4.80 9.62
CA GLU A 153 -2.11 -4.10 8.34
C GLU A 153 -0.69 -4.24 7.75
N LEU A 154 0.35 -4.03 8.56
CA LEU A 154 1.74 -4.19 8.14
C LEU A 154 2.08 -5.62 7.77
N SER A 155 1.55 -6.60 8.51
CA SER A 155 1.72 -8.02 8.16
C SER A 155 1.06 -8.36 6.83
N ALA A 156 -0.12 -7.82 6.56
CA ALA A 156 -0.80 -7.99 5.29
C ALA A 156 -0.02 -7.34 4.14
N ALA A 157 0.48 -6.11 4.31
CA ALA A 157 1.30 -5.39 3.34
C ALA A 157 2.57 -6.18 2.96
N LEU A 158 3.32 -6.63 3.97
CA LEU A 158 4.50 -7.49 3.76
C LEU A 158 4.14 -8.82 3.08
N GLY A 159 2.97 -9.39 3.41
CA GLY A 159 2.44 -10.61 2.79
C GLY A 159 2.12 -10.44 1.30
N ARG A 160 1.74 -9.25 0.87
CA ARG A 160 1.54 -8.88 -0.54
C ARG A 160 2.84 -8.57 -1.27
N GLY A 161 3.98 -8.57 -0.58
CA GLY A 161 5.30 -8.30 -1.16
C GLY A 161 5.65 -6.81 -1.19
N GLU A 162 4.97 -5.98 -0.42
CA GLU A 162 5.28 -4.56 -0.31
C GLU A 162 6.58 -4.35 0.47
N GLU A 163 7.35 -3.35 0.06
CA GLU A 163 8.55 -2.93 0.78
C GLU A 163 8.16 -1.92 1.86
N VAL A 164 8.13 -2.38 3.10
CA VAL A 164 7.76 -1.54 4.25
C VAL A 164 9.00 -1.20 5.07
N ARG A 165 9.14 0.07 5.42
CA ARG A 165 10.16 0.59 6.33
C ARG A 165 9.53 1.38 7.48
N VAL A 166 10.24 1.50 8.58
CA VAL A 166 9.81 2.27 9.76
C VAL A 166 10.80 3.38 10.07
N VAL A 167 10.28 4.51 10.52
CA VAL A 167 11.05 5.65 11.01
C VAL A 167 10.39 6.20 12.28
N ASP A 168 11.16 6.85 13.13
CA ASP A 168 10.60 7.38 14.38
C ASP A 168 9.53 8.45 14.14
N ARG A 169 9.71 9.27 13.11
CA ARG A 169 8.75 10.33 12.75
C ARG A 169 8.69 10.55 11.24
N VAL A 170 7.47 10.57 10.73
CA VAL A 170 7.16 10.94 9.35
C VAL A 170 6.76 12.42 9.32
N PRO A 171 7.36 13.26 8.44
CA PRO A 171 7.10 14.70 8.43
C PRO A 171 5.67 15.06 8.02
N THR A 172 5.08 14.30 7.11
CA THR A 172 3.68 14.46 6.64
C THR A 172 3.24 13.20 5.92
N LYS A 173 1.93 12.96 5.87
CA LYS A 173 1.37 11.97 4.94
C LYS A 173 1.62 12.39 3.51
N LEU A 174 1.99 11.44 2.68
CA LEU A 174 2.27 11.65 1.26
C LEU A 174 2.01 10.34 0.52
N VAL A 175 1.42 10.43 -0.66
CA VAL A 175 1.40 9.32 -1.61
C VAL A 175 1.84 9.83 -2.97
N VAL A 176 2.77 9.15 -3.62
CA VAL A 176 3.28 9.46 -4.95
C VAL A 176 3.11 8.23 -5.83
N ALA A 177 2.50 8.38 -7.00
CA ALA A 177 2.36 7.33 -8.00
C ALA A 177 3.24 7.64 -9.22
N ASP A 178 4.07 6.68 -9.62
CA ASP A 178 4.92 6.70 -10.83
C ASP A 178 5.79 7.95 -10.98
N GLY A 179 6.03 8.71 -9.88
CA GLY A 179 6.69 10.01 -9.95
C GLY A 179 5.94 11.05 -10.82
N ALA A 180 4.66 10.81 -11.14
CA ALA A 180 3.84 11.62 -12.03
C ALA A 180 2.71 12.36 -11.29
N LEU A 181 2.25 11.83 -10.16
CA LEU A 181 1.15 12.39 -9.37
C LEU A 181 1.43 12.20 -7.89
N ALA A 182 1.15 13.24 -7.08
CA ALA A 182 1.18 13.12 -5.63
C ALA A 182 -0.10 13.58 -4.97
N LEU A 183 -0.42 13.00 -3.81
CA LEU A 183 -1.52 13.39 -2.92
C LEU A 183 -0.95 13.71 -1.54
N VAL A 184 -1.25 14.92 -1.04
CA VAL A 184 -0.81 15.41 0.27
C VAL A 184 -2.01 15.94 1.04
N PRO A 185 -2.32 15.44 2.24
CA PRO A 185 -3.35 16.04 3.09
C PRO A 185 -3.00 17.48 3.46
N LEU A 186 -4.01 18.38 3.42
CA LEU A 186 -3.86 19.80 3.73
C LEU A 186 -4.35 20.15 5.14
N THR A 187 -5.24 19.35 5.71
CA THR A 187 -5.94 19.70 6.93
C THR A 187 -5.54 18.83 8.11
N THR A 188 -5.49 19.43 9.27
CA THR A 188 -5.35 18.77 10.57
C THR A 188 -6.72 18.38 11.13
N HIS A 189 -6.73 17.57 12.19
CA HIS A 189 -7.82 16.77 12.76
C HIS A 189 -9.20 17.44 13.01
N THR A 190 -9.34 18.76 12.87
CA THR A 190 -10.57 19.48 13.24
C THR A 190 -11.28 20.16 12.08
N ALA A 191 -10.72 20.13 10.88
CA ALA A 191 -11.29 20.74 9.68
C ALA A 191 -11.88 19.67 8.75
N GLU A 192 -12.74 20.10 7.83
CA GLU A 192 -13.19 19.23 6.73
C GLU A 192 -11.97 18.65 5.99
N PRO A 193 -11.90 17.33 5.78
CA PRO A 193 -10.77 16.71 5.10
C PRO A 193 -10.52 17.35 3.73
N ALA A 194 -9.27 17.75 3.50
CA ALA A 194 -8.84 18.28 2.22
C ALA A 194 -7.45 17.77 1.87
N ALA A 195 -7.16 17.65 0.58
CA ALA A 195 -5.88 17.22 0.06
C ALA A 195 -5.46 18.04 -1.14
N LEU A 196 -4.15 18.14 -1.32
CA LEU A 196 -3.52 18.69 -2.51
C LEU A 196 -3.16 17.54 -3.44
N VAL A 197 -3.62 17.62 -4.68
CA VAL A 197 -3.15 16.78 -5.78
C VAL A 197 -2.12 17.56 -6.56
N VAL A 198 -0.92 17.01 -6.71
CA VAL A 198 0.21 17.66 -7.37
C VAL A 198 0.59 16.86 -8.60
N HIS A 199 0.49 17.51 -9.76
CA HIS A 199 0.89 16.97 -11.06
C HIS A 199 2.36 17.20 -11.35
N ALA A 200 2.86 16.67 -12.48
CA ALA A 200 4.25 16.77 -12.91
C ALA A 200 4.76 18.22 -12.88
N SER A 201 5.63 18.53 -11.92
CA SER A 201 6.10 19.88 -11.59
C SER A 201 7.33 19.84 -10.71
N GLY A 202 7.97 21.00 -10.48
CA GLY A 202 9.04 21.13 -9.49
C GLY A 202 8.58 20.79 -8.05
N LEU A 203 7.30 21.05 -7.73
CA LEU A 203 6.73 20.67 -6.43
C LEU A 203 6.64 19.15 -6.28
N LEU A 204 6.23 18.42 -7.34
CA LEU A 204 6.23 16.96 -7.33
C LEU A 204 7.64 16.39 -7.13
N GLN A 205 8.66 16.99 -7.77
CA GLN A 205 10.05 16.58 -7.57
C GLN A 205 10.52 16.78 -6.12
N LEU A 206 10.10 17.88 -5.48
CA LEU A 206 10.39 18.10 -4.05
C LEU A 206 9.72 17.06 -3.15
N LEU A 207 8.46 16.70 -3.43
CA LEU A 207 7.72 15.68 -2.69
C LEU A 207 8.33 14.29 -2.87
N SER A 208 8.71 13.93 -4.10
CA SER A 208 9.43 12.69 -4.38
C SER A 208 10.80 12.65 -3.70
N GLY A 209 11.53 13.78 -3.71
CA GLY A 209 12.80 13.92 -3.00
C GLY A 209 12.65 13.79 -1.47
N LEU A 210 11.56 14.31 -0.92
CA LEU A 210 11.22 14.13 0.50
C LEU A 210 11.00 12.64 0.82
N PHE A 211 10.21 11.94 0.00
CA PHE A 211 10.01 10.50 0.16
C PHE A 211 11.34 9.75 0.15
N GLU A 212 12.19 9.98 -0.85
CA GLU A 212 13.49 9.30 -0.98
C GLU A 212 14.43 9.59 0.21
N SER A 213 14.37 10.81 0.76
CA SER A 213 15.14 11.14 1.97
C SER A 213 14.68 10.32 3.16
N VAL A 214 13.36 10.31 3.43
CA VAL A 214 12.78 9.54 4.54
C VAL A 214 13.00 8.04 4.33
N TRP A 215 12.85 7.55 3.09
CA TRP A 215 13.08 6.14 2.75
C TRP A 215 14.49 5.67 3.07
N ARG A 216 15.49 6.50 2.79
CA ARG A 216 16.92 6.17 3.04
C ARG A 216 17.21 6.00 4.53
N ASP A 217 16.57 6.85 5.35
CA ASP A 217 16.80 6.88 6.80
C ASP A 217 15.93 5.86 7.56
N ALA A 218 14.92 5.27 6.90
CA ALA A 218 13.98 4.36 7.49
C ALA A 218 14.51 2.91 7.53
N LEU A 219 14.21 2.17 8.60
CA LEU A 219 14.62 0.78 8.81
C LEU A 219 13.63 -0.19 8.14
N PRO A 220 14.11 -1.18 7.35
CA PRO A 220 13.24 -2.19 6.75
C PRO A 220 12.49 -3.03 7.79
N LEU A 221 11.22 -3.31 7.53
CA LEU A 221 10.42 -4.28 8.26
C LEU A 221 10.42 -5.62 7.51
N ARG A 222 10.56 -6.72 8.26
CA ARG A 222 10.50 -8.09 7.71
C ARG A 222 9.75 -9.02 8.63
N PHE A 223 9.25 -10.12 8.06
CA PHE A 223 8.76 -11.23 8.85
C PHE A 223 9.92 -12.00 9.50
N GLY A 224 9.91 -12.07 10.82
CA GLY A 224 10.80 -12.93 11.61
C GLY A 224 10.02 -14.05 12.30
N ALA A 225 10.73 -14.94 13.01
CA ALA A 225 10.13 -16.05 13.77
C ALA A 225 9.16 -15.57 14.88
N ALA A 226 9.32 -14.32 15.34
CA ALA A 226 8.49 -13.69 16.38
C ALA A 226 7.44 -12.72 15.81
N GLY A 227 7.25 -12.67 14.48
CA GLY A 227 6.36 -11.71 13.80
C GLY A 227 7.12 -10.70 12.98
N VAL A 228 6.56 -9.49 12.78
CA VAL A 228 7.21 -8.40 12.04
C VAL A 228 8.33 -7.81 12.91
N THR A 229 9.54 -7.70 12.34
CA THR A 229 10.73 -7.15 13.01
C THR A 229 11.39 -6.10 12.15
N GLU A 230 11.95 -5.07 12.80
CA GLU A 230 12.83 -4.09 12.14
C GLU A 230 14.16 -4.77 11.82
N GLN A 231 14.65 -4.58 10.62
CA GLN A 231 15.97 -5.06 10.22
C GLN A 231 16.80 -3.86 9.74
N ASP A 232 17.89 -3.60 10.44
CA ASP A 232 18.95 -2.74 9.92
C ASP A 232 19.84 -3.59 9.00
N PRO A 233 19.85 -3.39 7.67
CA PRO A 233 20.65 -4.19 6.74
C PRO A 233 22.15 -4.06 7.02
N ASP A 234 22.57 -2.93 7.60
CA ASP A 234 23.95 -2.65 8.01
C ASP A 234 24.13 -2.83 9.53
N GLY A 235 23.07 -3.13 10.25
CA GLY A 235 23.05 -3.28 11.71
C GLY A 235 23.59 -4.62 12.22
N PRO A 236 23.63 -4.78 13.56
CA PRO A 236 24.03 -6.02 14.18
C PRO A 236 23.01 -7.12 13.93
N ASP A 237 23.47 -8.32 13.60
CA ASP A 237 22.61 -9.50 13.55
C ASP A 237 22.24 -10.01 14.98
N ALA A 238 21.29 -10.94 15.07
CA ALA A 238 20.84 -11.48 16.36
C ALA A 238 22.01 -12.07 17.17
N ALA A 239 22.98 -12.70 16.52
CA ALA A 239 24.15 -13.28 17.18
C ALA A 239 25.16 -12.20 17.60
N ASP A 240 25.23 -11.07 16.88
CA ASP A 240 26.00 -9.89 17.30
C ASP A 240 25.40 -9.27 18.57
N LEU A 241 24.05 -9.15 18.64
CA LEU A 241 23.35 -8.63 19.81
C LEU A 241 23.49 -9.55 21.03
N GLU A 242 23.47 -10.86 20.82
CA GLU A 242 23.70 -11.85 21.88
C GLU A 242 25.12 -11.76 22.44
N VAL A 243 26.15 -11.68 21.57
CA VAL A 243 27.51 -11.41 21.96
C VAL A 243 27.63 -10.12 22.75
N LEU A 244 27.03 -9.03 22.24
CA LEU A 244 27.05 -7.72 22.89
C LEU A 244 26.40 -7.74 24.27
N SER A 245 25.25 -8.37 24.45
CA SER A 245 24.54 -8.45 25.73
C SER A 245 25.34 -9.18 26.78
N LEU A 246 26.00 -10.28 26.42
CA LEU A 246 26.87 -11.06 27.34
C LEU A 246 28.13 -10.26 27.72
N LEU A 247 28.71 -9.50 26.80
CA LEU A 247 29.83 -8.62 27.09
C LEU A 247 29.43 -7.50 28.06
N LEU A 248 28.25 -6.90 27.87
CA LEU A 248 27.71 -5.86 28.75
C LEU A 248 27.33 -6.41 30.13
N ALA A 249 26.97 -7.70 30.21
CA ALA A 249 26.82 -8.43 31.49
C ALA A 249 28.15 -8.71 32.18
N GLY A 250 29.29 -8.30 31.59
CA GLY A 250 30.61 -8.41 32.21
C GLY A 250 31.38 -9.70 31.86
N LEU A 251 30.91 -10.49 30.90
CA LEU A 251 31.63 -11.69 30.48
C LEU A 251 32.86 -11.33 29.62
N THR A 252 33.90 -12.14 29.69
CA THR A 252 35.07 -12.04 28.81
C THR A 252 34.77 -12.68 27.44
N ASP A 253 35.50 -12.32 26.39
CA ASP A 253 35.35 -12.92 25.05
C ASP A 253 35.44 -14.46 25.10
N ALA A 254 36.33 -14.98 25.94
CA ALA A 254 36.49 -16.43 26.11
C ALA A 254 35.27 -17.08 26.79
N SER A 255 34.66 -16.39 27.76
CA SER A 255 33.44 -16.84 28.43
C SER A 255 32.24 -16.80 27.50
N VAL A 256 32.11 -15.71 26.69
CA VAL A 256 31.09 -15.58 25.65
C VAL A 256 31.23 -16.68 24.60
N ALA A 257 32.45 -16.93 24.13
CA ALA A 257 32.74 -17.97 23.15
C ALA A 257 32.30 -19.36 23.67
N LYS A 258 32.59 -19.65 24.92
CA LYS A 258 32.18 -20.91 25.57
C LYS A 258 30.66 -20.99 25.75
N GLN A 259 29.99 -19.90 26.12
CA GLN A 259 28.54 -19.88 26.39
C GLN A 259 27.71 -20.02 25.12
N LEU A 260 28.18 -19.45 24.02
CA LEU A 260 27.49 -19.47 22.73
C LEU A 260 27.98 -20.60 21.80
N ASP A 261 28.87 -21.46 22.27
CA ASP A 261 29.52 -22.51 21.47
C ASP A 261 30.19 -21.98 20.20
N LEU A 262 30.83 -20.83 20.31
CA LEU A 262 31.53 -20.15 19.23
C LEU A 262 33.05 -20.19 19.40
N GLY A 263 33.79 -20.08 18.31
CA GLY A 263 35.23 -19.87 18.39
C GLY A 263 35.57 -18.48 18.92
N LEU A 264 36.61 -18.35 19.76
CA LEU A 264 37.08 -17.04 20.29
C LEU A 264 37.32 -16.01 19.18
N ARG A 265 37.91 -16.45 18.07
CA ARG A 265 38.13 -15.55 16.89
C ARG A 265 36.83 -15.07 16.29
N THR A 266 35.78 -15.86 16.33
CA THR A 266 34.45 -15.48 15.84
C THR A 266 33.86 -14.37 16.71
N VAL A 267 33.92 -14.52 18.04
CA VAL A 267 33.47 -13.48 18.99
C VAL A 267 34.24 -12.18 18.76
N GLN A 268 35.58 -12.24 18.67
CA GLN A 268 36.41 -11.06 18.43
C GLN A 268 36.10 -10.36 17.11
N ARG A 269 35.84 -11.13 16.04
CA ARG A 269 35.43 -10.56 14.75
C ARG A 269 34.08 -9.86 14.84
N ARG A 270 33.11 -10.44 15.55
CA ARG A 270 31.78 -9.83 15.77
C ARG A 270 31.90 -8.53 16.58
N VAL A 271 32.71 -8.51 17.61
CA VAL A 271 32.97 -7.30 18.40
C VAL A 271 33.64 -6.22 17.53
N ALA A 272 34.62 -6.59 16.71
CA ALA A 272 35.26 -5.63 15.79
C ALA A 272 34.24 -5.04 14.80
N ARG A 273 33.37 -5.87 14.24
CA ARG A 273 32.26 -5.41 13.38
C ARG A 273 31.32 -4.46 14.10
N LEU A 274 30.90 -4.78 15.32
CA LEU A 274 30.06 -3.91 16.14
C LEU A 274 30.72 -2.56 16.44
N MET A 275 32.01 -2.56 16.69
CA MET A 275 32.80 -1.32 16.87
C MET A 275 32.87 -0.51 15.58
N GLU A 276 33.05 -1.14 14.44
CA GLU A 276 33.05 -0.49 13.13
C GLU A 276 31.67 0.12 12.81
N LEU A 277 30.58 -0.63 13.01
CA LEU A 277 29.20 -0.15 12.83
C LEU A 277 28.86 1.07 13.69
N THR A 278 29.44 1.15 14.88
CA THR A 278 29.18 2.26 15.81
C THR A 278 30.18 3.40 15.71
N GLY A 279 31.30 3.20 15.02
CA GLY A 279 32.44 4.13 15.03
C GLY A 279 33.18 4.14 16.38
N ALA A 280 32.93 3.15 17.26
CA ALA A 280 33.54 3.07 18.56
C ALA A 280 35.00 2.64 18.45
N THR A 281 35.91 3.32 19.18
CA THR A 281 37.32 2.96 19.28
C THR A 281 37.64 2.12 20.54
N THR A 282 36.71 2.10 21.50
CA THR A 282 36.82 1.32 22.74
C THR A 282 35.54 0.54 23.02
N ARG A 283 35.63 -0.56 23.78
CA ARG A 283 34.46 -1.35 24.19
C ARG A 283 33.47 -0.55 25.06
N LEU A 284 33.97 0.41 25.83
CA LEU A 284 33.11 1.28 26.63
C LEU A 284 32.25 2.20 25.73
N GLN A 285 32.86 2.76 24.68
CA GLN A 285 32.13 3.52 23.66
C GLN A 285 31.14 2.65 22.89
N LEU A 286 31.51 1.41 22.57
CA LEU A 286 30.58 0.45 21.96
C LEU A 286 29.32 0.23 22.83
N GLY A 287 29.50 0.02 24.12
CA GLY A 287 28.37 -0.11 25.06
C GLY A 287 27.47 1.12 25.10
N TRP A 288 28.08 2.32 25.12
CA TRP A 288 27.35 3.59 25.07
C TRP A 288 26.57 3.76 23.77
N HIS A 289 27.21 3.60 22.63
CA HIS A 289 26.57 3.74 21.33
C HIS A 289 25.51 2.67 21.05
N ALA A 290 25.70 1.47 21.57
CA ALA A 290 24.72 0.41 21.48
C ALA A 290 23.43 0.75 22.27
N TYR A 291 23.59 1.40 23.43
CA TYR A 291 22.47 1.89 24.21
C TYR A 291 21.76 3.07 23.51
N GLU A 292 22.50 4.04 23.00
CA GLU A 292 21.94 5.19 22.23
C GLU A 292 21.15 4.73 20.99
N ARG A 293 21.59 3.65 20.33
CA ARG A 293 20.94 3.08 19.14
C ARG A 293 19.83 2.06 19.48
N GLY A 294 19.53 1.85 20.78
CA GLY A 294 18.50 0.93 21.21
C GLY A 294 18.83 -0.56 20.97
N TRP A 295 20.11 -0.90 20.66
CA TRP A 295 20.53 -2.28 20.47
C TRP A 295 20.50 -3.11 21.77
N VAL A 296 20.57 -2.42 22.89
CA VAL A 296 20.47 -3.02 24.23
C VAL A 296 19.54 -2.17 25.11
N THR A 297 18.63 -2.82 25.80
CA THR A 297 17.75 -2.21 26.78
C THR A 297 18.26 -2.52 28.18
N ARG A 298 18.09 -1.60 29.11
CA ARG A 298 18.36 -1.85 30.51
C ARG A 298 17.16 -2.60 31.09
N ASP A 299 17.28 -3.92 31.27
CA ASP A 299 16.31 -4.63 32.10
C ASP A 299 16.32 -3.96 33.49
N ARG A 300 15.21 -3.32 33.84
CA ARG A 300 15.01 -2.83 35.20
C ARG A 300 14.68 -4.04 36.08
N PRO A 301 15.45 -4.26 37.17
CA PRO A 301 15.13 -5.30 38.12
C PRO A 301 13.78 -5.09 38.80
#